data_bb2ce5ae98873fc53186bd6da3148b52
#
_entry.id   bb2ce5ae98873fc53186bd6da3148b52
#
_cell.length_a   1.000
_cell.length_b   1.000
_cell.length_c   1.000
_cell.angle_alpha   90.00
_cell.angle_beta   90.00
_cell.angle_gamma   90.00
#
_symmetry.space_group_name_H-M   'P 1'
#
loop_
_entity.id
_entity.type
_entity.pdbx_description
1 polymer ?
#
loop_
_entity_poly.entity_id
_entity_poly.type
_entity_poly.pdbx_seq_one_letter_code
_entity_poly.pdbx_strand_id
1 'polypeptide(L)'
;MRLRWLPSRAPWHGTRTSLFLLAIGLGLSLGSGLHAQTEFIPVDEYVGPDGLSGDAIYERVLENRFDAFSQKLSMRSGDEGGNFQLVEMEMKYKRYDPEKKGILSKTIAKYTEPQDVRHLGYLVINKKNGQDDQFVYRPSSRKVRRVNVRGESIAGTDLSFEDVVPPEFDDGTHHRMPDEEVEGIETFVIAMIPKPSTESEYAKVLFYVDKERFVPLRTRYWDNKRVLVKRMDADPESLTRYDEVDNLDGDPRTVWIALRSEMKNLKSGSFTRLDIEEFEADPKLRDRHFSQRQLTRSH
;
A
#
# COMPACT_ATOMS: atom_id res chain seq x y z
N MET A 1 -59.96 9.88 4.28
CA MET A 1 -60.89 9.55 3.20
C MET A 1 -60.34 8.33 2.47
N ARG A 2 -61.04 7.20 2.65
CA ARG A 2 -60.67 5.89 2.08
C ARG A 2 -61.13 5.84 0.62
N LEU A 3 -60.35 5.15 -0.25
CA LEU A 3 -60.97 4.31 -1.31
C LEU A 3 -59.93 3.29 -1.82
N ARG A 4 -60.26 2.03 -1.49
CA ARG A 4 -59.73 0.79 -2.10
C ARG A 4 -60.39 0.60 -3.46
N TRP A 5 -59.69 -0.02 -4.43
CA TRP A 5 -60.32 -0.97 -5.34
C TRP A 5 -59.26 -2.02 -5.81
N LEU A 6 -59.68 -3.27 -5.72
CA LEU A 6 -59.10 -4.53 -6.18
C LEU A 6 -60.04 -5.05 -7.32
N PRO A 7 -59.91 -6.25 -7.87
CA PRO A 7 -59.13 -6.65 -9.05
C PRO A 7 -60.04 -7.23 -10.14
N SER A 8 -59.55 -7.60 -11.31
CA SER A 8 -60.25 -8.54 -12.18
C SER A 8 -59.31 -9.57 -12.84
N ARG A 9 -59.85 -10.80 -12.75
CA ARG A 9 -59.27 -12.06 -13.21
C ARG A 9 -59.59 -12.34 -14.68
N ALA A 10 -58.66 -12.95 -15.42
CA ALA A 10 -58.68 -14.15 -16.28
C ALA A 10 -59.89 -14.38 -17.24
N PRO A 11 -59.92 -15.31 -18.19
CA PRO A 11 -59.04 -16.47 -18.50
C PRO A 11 -58.91 -16.90 -19.99
N TRP A 12 -58.02 -17.87 -20.23
CA TRP A 12 -58.15 -19.14 -21.02
C TRP A 12 -58.05 -19.24 -22.56
N HIS A 13 -57.34 -20.30 -22.93
CA HIS A 13 -57.31 -21.24 -24.05
C HIS A 13 -56.33 -20.90 -25.17
N GLY A 14 -55.49 -21.80 -25.64
CA GLY A 14 -55.33 -23.24 -25.58
C GLY A 14 -54.61 -23.75 -26.84
N THR A 15 -53.86 -24.80 -26.68
CA THR A 15 -53.57 -25.87 -27.63
C THR A 15 -52.42 -25.83 -28.62
N ARG A 16 -51.52 -26.76 -28.38
CA ARG A 16 -50.94 -27.82 -29.27
C ARG A 16 -49.65 -27.56 -30.01
N THR A 17 -48.61 -28.24 -29.46
CA THR A 17 -47.76 -29.30 -30.06
C THR A 17 -47.02 -29.02 -31.34
N SER A 18 -45.71 -29.01 -31.25
CA SER A 18 -44.81 -29.75 -32.14
C SER A 18 -43.45 -29.99 -31.48
N LEU A 19 -43.11 -31.26 -31.34
CA LEU A 19 -41.77 -31.76 -31.02
C LEU A 19 -40.76 -31.35 -32.09
N PHE A 20 -39.65 -30.75 -31.66
CA PHE A 20 -38.37 -30.84 -32.38
C PHE A 20 -37.29 -31.18 -31.37
N LEU A 21 -36.85 -32.43 -31.42
CA LEU A 21 -35.62 -32.89 -30.82
C LEU A 21 -34.44 -32.20 -31.54
N LEU A 22 -33.72 -31.38 -30.82
CA LEU A 22 -32.35 -31.01 -31.21
C LEU A 22 -31.46 -31.25 -30.00
N ALA A 23 -30.66 -32.32 -30.14
CA ALA A 23 -29.57 -32.60 -29.27
C ALA A 23 -28.52 -31.47 -29.40
N ILE A 24 -28.38 -30.65 -28.39
CA ILE A 24 -27.25 -29.76 -28.27
C ILE A 24 -26.41 -30.25 -27.10
N GLY A 25 -25.17 -30.62 -27.46
CA GLY A 25 -24.18 -31.11 -26.53
C GLY A 25 -23.95 -30.20 -25.37
N LEU A 26 -23.98 -30.73 -24.18
CA LEU A 26 -23.39 -30.15 -22.98
C LEU A 26 -21.87 -30.02 -23.19
N GLY A 27 -21.44 -28.90 -23.69
CA GLY A 27 -20.07 -28.46 -23.50
C GLY A 27 -19.96 -27.95 -22.08
N LEU A 28 -19.57 -28.79 -21.16
CA LEU A 28 -19.10 -28.37 -19.84
C LEU A 28 -17.84 -27.51 -20.01
N SER A 29 -17.99 -26.22 -20.01
CA SER A 29 -16.86 -25.29 -19.78
C SER A 29 -16.50 -25.28 -18.29
N LEU A 30 -15.92 -26.38 -17.83
CA LEU A 30 -15.18 -26.47 -16.58
C LEU A 30 -13.73 -26.01 -16.87
N GLY A 31 -13.48 -24.71 -16.95
CA GLY A 31 -12.14 -24.24 -17.34
C GLY A 31 -11.68 -22.93 -16.71
N SER A 32 -12.54 -22.18 -16.03
CA SER A 32 -12.12 -20.86 -15.52
C SER A 32 -11.89 -20.76 -14.02
N GLY A 33 -12.15 -21.81 -13.26
CA GLY A 33 -11.99 -21.78 -11.80
C GLY A 33 -10.65 -22.30 -11.28
N LEU A 34 -9.94 -23.14 -12.04
CA LEU A 34 -8.68 -23.73 -11.59
C LEU A 34 -7.44 -22.85 -11.90
N HIS A 35 -7.49 -22.03 -12.94
CA HIS A 35 -6.34 -21.15 -13.26
C HIS A 35 -6.19 -19.97 -12.29
N ALA A 36 -7.28 -19.50 -11.69
CA ALA A 36 -7.23 -18.40 -10.74
C ALA A 36 -6.66 -18.78 -9.36
N GLN A 37 -6.57 -20.06 -9.02
CA GLN A 37 -6.03 -20.53 -7.74
C GLN A 37 -4.52 -20.79 -7.78
N THR A 38 -3.97 -21.12 -8.94
CA THR A 38 -2.53 -21.35 -9.14
C THR A 38 -1.72 -20.07 -9.22
N GLU A 39 -2.35 -18.91 -9.51
CA GLU A 39 -1.67 -17.60 -9.56
C GLU A 39 -1.50 -16.92 -8.20
N PHE A 40 -2.17 -17.38 -7.14
CA PHE A 40 -2.14 -16.67 -5.87
C PHE A 40 -0.81 -16.86 -5.12
N ILE A 41 -0.27 -18.08 -5.13
CA ILE A 41 1.06 -18.41 -4.59
C ILE A 41 1.75 -19.24 -5.67
N PRO A 42 2.90 -18.82 -6.18
CA PRO A 42 3.67 -19.62 -7.13
C PRO A 42 4.05 -20.95 -6.48
N VAL A 43 3.75 -22.05 -7.15
CA VAL A 43 4.14 -23.40 -6.68
C VAL A 43 5.62 -23.65 -6.95
N ASP A 44 6.14 -23.06 -8.03
CA ASP A 44 7.54 -23.15 -8.43
C ASP A 44 8.14 -21.74 -8.47
N GLU A 45 9.37 -21.62 -7.99
CA GLU A 45 10.11 -20.36 -8.05
C GLU A 45 10.53 -20.11 -9.51
N TYR A 46 10.06 -18.99 -10.06
CA TYR A 46 10.53 -18.53 -11.37
C TYR A 46 11.98 -18.09 -11.27
N VAL A 47 12.84 -18.67 -12.08
CA VAL A 47 14.23 -18.24 -12.21
C VAL A 47 14.36 -17.43 -13.50
N GLY A 48 14.58 -16.11 -13.38
CA GLY A 48 14.80 -15.25 -14.52
C GLY A 48 16.16 -15.48 -15.18
N PRO A 49 16.38 -14.93 -16.38
CA PRO A 49 17.63 -15.08 -17.13
C PRO A 49 18.84 -14.47 -16.42
N ASP A 50 18.61 -13.56 -15.47
CA ASP A 50 19.63 -12.89 -14.65
C ASP A 50 20.01 -13.70 -13.40
N GLY A 51 19.31 -14.80 -13.10
CA GLY A 51 19.57 -15.67 -11.95
C GLY A 51 19.19 -15.08 -10.59
N LEU A 52 18.48 -13.93 -10.55
CA LEU A 52 18.07 -13.30 -9.30
C LEU A 52 16.81 -13.97 -8.75
N SER A 53 16.81 -14.28 -7.45
CA SER A 53 15.61 -14.74 -6.72
C SER A 53 14.73 -13.57 -6.31
N GLY A 54 13.49 -13.85 -5.85
CA GLY A 54 12.59 -12.85 -5.28
C GLY A 54 13.21 -12.16 -4.07
N ASP A 55 13.86 -12.93 -3.19
CA ASP A 55 14.59 -12.40 -2.03
C ASP A 55 15.71 -11.43 -2.44
N ALA A 56 16.56 -11.82 -3.39
CA ALA A 56 17.67 -10.99 -3.83
C ALA A 56 17.23 -9.67 -4.49
N ILE A 57 16.08 -9.67 -5.20
CA ILE A 57 15.51 -8.45 -5.76
C ILE A 57 14.93 -7.58 -4.64
N TYR A 58 14.21 -8.19 -3.68
CA TYR A 58 13.60 -7.43 -2.59
C TYR A 58 14.65 -6.81 -1.65
N GLU A 59 15.76 -7.49 -1.38
CA GLU A 59 16.90 -6.92 -0.66
C GLU A 59 17.37 -5.62 -1.32
N ARG A 60 17.52 -5.59 -2.66
CA ARG A 60 17.90 -4.37 -3.39
C ARG A 60 16.84 -3.28 -3.33
N VAL A 61 15.53 -3.62 -3.28
CA VAL A 61 14.47 -2.65 -3.01
C VAL A 61 14.66 -2.04 -1.62
N LEU A 62 15.00 -2.83 -0.61
CA LEU A 62 15.27 -2.34 0.74
C LEU A 62 16.59 -1.55 0.84
N GLU A 63 17.57 -1.87 0.04
CA GLU A 63 18.79 -1.07 -0.08
C GLU A 63 18.55 0.30 -0.70
N ASN A 64 17.56 0.42 -1.61
CA ASN A 64 17.14 1.68 -2.22
C ASN A 64 16.23 2.49 -1.27
N ARG A 65 16.72 2.83 -0.06
CA ARG A 65 15.98 3.59 0.95
C ARG A 65 16.88 4.59 1.69
N PHE A 66 16.26 5.63 2.24
CA PHE A 66 16.93 6.59 3.12
C PHE A 66 16.94 6.09 4.55
N ASP A 67 18.04 6.30 5.26
CA ASP A 67 18.11 6.03 6.69
C ASP A 67 17.54 7.17 7.53
N ALA A 68 17.49 8.37 6.98
CA ALA A 68 16.76 9.49 7.54
C ALA A 68 16.21 10.39 6.44
N PHE A 69 15.00 10.91 6.63
CA PHE A 69 14.46 11.97 5.76
C PHE A 69 13.46 12.84 6.51
N SER A 70 13.24 14.05 6.00
CA SER A 70 12.08 14.86 6.30
C SER A 70 11.38 15.25 5.00
N GLN A 71 10.05 15.30 5.04
CA GLN A 71 9.27 15.67 3.86
C GLN A 71 7.99 16.40 4.21
N LYS A 72 7.53 17.23 3.27
CA LYS A 72 6.16 17.72 3.21
C LYS A 72 5.48 17.05 2.04
N LEU A 73 4.28 16.61 2.27
CA LEU A 73 3.49 15.93 1.26
C LEU A 73 2.04 16.35 1.29
N SER A 74 1.40 16.30 0.14
CA SER A 74 -0.04 16.44 -0.01
C SER A 74 -0.67 15.15 -0.52
N MET A 75 -1.88 14.89 -0.07
CA MET A 75 -2.71 13.76 -0.50
C MET A 75 -4.06 14.29 -0.98
N ARG A 76 -4.32 14.12 -2.27
CA ARG A 76 -5.62 14.44 -2.88
C ARG A 76 -6.40 13.17 -3.11
N SER A 77 -7.44 12.94 -2.32
CA SER A 77 -8.37 11.81 -2.49
C SER A 77 -9.62 12.24 -3.20
N GLY A 78 -10.15 11.38 -4.07
CA GLY A 78 -11.38 11.62 -4.81
C GLY A 78 -12.16 10.35 -5.08
N ASP A 79 -13.41 10.50 -5.50
CA ASP A 79 -14.30 9.42 -5.91
C ASP A 79 -14.90 9.67 -7.30
N GLU A 80 -15.59 8.67 -7.84
CA GLU A 80 -16.28 8.79 -9.15
C GLU A 80 -17.40 9.83 -9.14
N GLY A 81 -17.91 10.21 -7.96
CA GLY A 81 -18.93 11.24 -7.77
C GLY A 81 -18.39 12.68 -7.85
N GLY A 82 -17.06 12.83 -8.01
CA GLY A 82 -16.37 14.12 -8.11
C GLY A 82 -16.14 14.80 -6.75
N ASN A 83 -16.41 14.11 -5.63
CA ASN A 83 -16.00 14.60 -4.32
C ASN A 83 -14.49 14.45 -4.18
N PHE A 84 -13.83 15.43 -3.59
CA PHE A 84 -12.43 15.32 -3.27
C PHE A 84 -12.10 16.03 -1.96
N GLN A 85 -11.02 15.58 -1.33
CA GLN A 85 -10.39 16.22 -0.18
C GLN A 85 -8.89 16.38 -0.44
N LEU A 86 -8.30 17.39 0.17
CA LEU A 86 -6.86 17.61 0.18
C LEU A 86 -6.39 17.58 1.63
N VAL A 87 -5.35 16.81 1.89
CA VAL A 87 -4.70 16.70 3.19
C VAL A 87 -3.22 16.97 3.00
N GLU A 88 -2.64 17.82 3.84
CA GLU A 88 -1.20 18.09 3.87
C GLU A 88 -0.60 17.64 5.18
N MET A 89 0.63 17.13 5.14
CA MET A 89 1.35 16.71 6.33
C MET A 89 2.86 16.89 6.21
N GLU A 90 3.49 17.05 7.36
CA GLU A 90 4.94 16.93 7.53
C GLU A 90 5.28 15.59 8.14
N MET A 91 6.30 14.91 7.60
CA MET A 91 6.78 13.64 8.11
C MET A 91 8.29 13.66 8.30
N LYS A 92 8.75 13.02 9.38
CA LYS A 92 10.16 12.72 9.64
C LYS A 92 10.32 11.25 9.91
N TYR A 93 11.33 10.68 9.31
CA TYR A 93 11.68 9.26 9.44
C TYR A 93 13.15 9.13 9.84
N LYS A 94 13.44 8.13 10.66
CA LYS A 94 14.81 7.73 10.98
C LYS A 94 14.89 6.24 11.27
N ARG A 95 15.82 5.58 10.61
CA ARG A 95 16.25 4.21 10.86
C ARG A 95 17.31 4.15 11.95
N TYR A 96 17.43 3.04 12.62
CA TYR A 96 18.37 2.79 13.70
C TYR A 96 19.05 1.44 13.48
N ASP A 97 20.25 1.32 14.04
CA ASP A 97 20.91 0.02 14.19
C ASP A 97 20.14 -0.80 15.25
N PRO A 98 19.44 -1.89 14.84
CA PRO A 98 18.58 -2.65 15.72
C PRO A 98 19.34 -3.38 16.82
N GLU A 99 20.63 -3.72 16.59
CA GLU A 99 21.47 -4.39 17.58
C GLU A 99 21.80 -3.47 18.76
N LYS A 100 21.92 -2.17 18.50
CA LYS A 100 22.23 -1.19 19.54
C LYS A 100 21.02 -0.75 20.36
N LYS A 101 19.84 -0.67 19.72
CA LYS A 101 18.66 -0.08 20.37
C LYS A 101 17.43 -0.96 20.43
N GLY A 102 17.39 -2.09 19.73
CA GLY A 102 16.21 -2.93 19.57
C GLY A 102 15.07 -2.24 18.81
N ILE A 103 15.38 -1.15 18.09
CA ILE A 103 14.46 -0.32 17.32
C ILE A 103 14.94 -0.35 15.87
N LEU A 104 14.02 -0.64 14.94
CA LEU A 104 14.26 -0.58 13.50
C LEU A 104 14.15 0.84 12.99
N SER A 105 13.04 1.51 13.29
CA SER A 105 12.81 2.88 12.82
C SER A 105 11.88 3.67 13.72
N LYS A 106 11.87 4.99 13.53
CA LYS A 106 10.88 5.91 14.10
C LYS A 106 10.33 6.82 13.02
N THR A 107 9.03 6.98 13.01
CA THR A 107 8.31 7.90 12.14
C THR A 107 7.47 8.85 12.98
N ILE A 108 7.52 10.12 12.70
CA ILE A 108 6.56 11.11 13.22
C ILE A 108 5.94 11.85 12.04
N ALA A 109 4.60 11.90 12.01
CA ALA A 109 3.85 12.62 11.00
C ALA A 109 2.84 13.54 11.66
N LYS A 110 2.65 14.75 11.10
CA LYS A 110 1.70 15.76 11.58
C LYS A 110 0.97 16.39 10.43
N TYR A 111 -0.34 16.46 10.56
CA TYR A 111 -1.18 17.17 9.62
C TYR A 111 -1.04 18.68 9.77
N THR A 112 -0.92 19.36 8.64
CA THR A 112 -0.86 20.82 8.53
C THR A 112 -2.14 21.41 7.95
N GLU A 113 -2.81 20.69 7.07
CA GLU A 113 -4.11 21.03 6.47
C GLU A 113 -4.96 19.76 6.25
N PRO A 114 -6.29 19.88 6.21
CA PRO A 114 -7.12 21.05 6.49
C PRO A 114 -7.26 21.36 7.99
N GLN A 115 -7.90 22.49 8.31
CA GLN A 115 -7.97 23.03 9.67
C GLN A 115 -8.58 22.07 10.71
N ASP A 116 -9.51 21.21 10.31
CA ASP A 116 -10.21 20.24 11.19
C ASP A 116 -9.30 19.09 11.65
N VAL A 117 -8.28 18.73 10.87
CA VAL A 117 -7.26 17.73 11.23
C VAL A 117 -5.91 18.34 11.57
N ARG A 118 -5.76 19.67 11.49
CA ARG A 118 -4.50 20.33 11.80
C ARG A 118 -3.98 19.94 13.17
N HIS A 119 -2.67 19.62 13.25
CA HIS A 119 -1.97 19.11 14.43
C HIS A 119 -2.38 17.70 14.90
N LEU A 120 -3.29 17.00 14.23
CA LEU A 120 -3.37 15.55 14.38
C LEU A 120 -2.00 14.96 14.06
N GLY A 121 -1.49 14.09 14.88
CA GLY A 121 -0.15 13.55 14.68
C GLY A 121 -0.02 12.09 15.08
N TYR A 122 0.89 11.42 14.41
CA TYR A 122 1.23 10.03 14.64
C TYR A 122 2.71 9.89 14.97
N LEU A 123 3.02 9.00 15.91
CA LEU A 123 4.37 8.55 16.21
C LEU A 123 4.36 7.03 16.16
N VAL A 124 5.17 6.47 15.27
CA VAL A 124 5.37 5.02 15.13
C VAL A 124 6.82 4.71 15.49
N ILE A 125 7.03 3.71 16.32
CA ILE A 125 8.34 3.18 16.73
C ILE A 125 8.33 1.69 16.39
N ASN A 126 8.95 1.34 15.27
CA ASN A 126 9.10 -0.04 14.84
C ASN A 126 10.21 -0.71 15.65
N LYS A 127 9.94 -1.88 16.19
CA LYS A 127 10.86 -2.62 17.05
C LYS A 127 11.38 -3.87 16.36
N LYS A 128 12.62 -4.23 16.65
CA LYS A 128 13.19 -5.51 16.21
C LYS A 128 12.40 -6.71 16.75
N ASN A 129 11.93 -6.62 17.98
CA ASN A 129 11.19 -7.68 18.65
C ASN A 129 9.95 -7.14 19.36
N GLY A 130 8.85 -7.91 19.33
CA GLY A 130 7.60 -7.55 19.98
C GLY A 130 6.74 -6.59 19.16
N GLN A 131 5.69 -6.09 19.77
CA GLN A 131 4.76 -5.17 19.11
C GLN A 131 5.35 -3.76 19.03
N ASP A 132 5.11 -3.09 17.90
CA ASP A 132 5.44 -1.70 17.68
C ASP A 132 4.73 -0.77 18.67
N ASP A 133 5.37 0.36 18.99
CA ASP A 133 4.71 1.41 19.73
C ASP A 133 4.14 2.46 18.76
N GLN A 134 2.83 2.58 18.77
CA GLN A 134 2.11 3.50 17.89
C GLN A 134 1.28 4.44 18.74
N PHE A 135 1.42 5.74 18.51
CA PHE A 135 0.75 6.79 19.28
C PHE A 135 0.07 7.77 18.35
N VAL A 136 -1.15 8.18 18.70
CA VAL A 136 -1.88 9.26 18.05
C VAL A 136 -2.12 10.41 19.04
N TYR A 137 -1.85 11.62 18.60
CA TYR A 137 -2.29 12.84 19.27
C TYR A 137 -3.48 13.43 18.52
N ARG A 138 -4.58 13.64 19.25
CA ARG A 138 -5.78 14.30 18.71
C ARG A 138 -5.94 15.68 19.37
N PRO A 139 -5.88 16.78 18.61
CA PRO A 139 -6.02 18.13 19.15
C PRO A 139 -7.33 18.35 19.91
N SER A 140 -8.44 17.79 19.42
CA SER A 140 -9.76 17.91 20.05
C SER A 140 -9.80 17.40 21.50
N SER A 141 -9.05 16.34 21.79
CA SER A 141 -8.97 15.77 23.16
C SER A 141 -7.72 16.22 23.92
N ARG A 142 -6.73 16.83 23.24
CA ARG A 142 -5.40 17.21 23.77
C ARG A 142 -4.69 16.03 24.44
N LYS A 143 -4.92 14.81 23.98
CA LYS A 143 -4.37 13.58 24.55
C LYS A 143 -3.59 12.78 23.53
N VAL A 144 -2.47 12.21 23.98
CA VAL A 144 -1.76 11.15 23.25
C VAL A 144 -2.34 9.79 23.70
N ARG A 145 -2.66 8.95 22.77
CA ARG A 145 -3.14 7.57 23.04
C ARG A 145 -2.28 6.57 22.29
N ARG A 146 -2.03 5.41 22.92
CA ARG A 146 -1.49 4.26 22.21
C ARG A 146 -2.60 3.63 21.37
N VAL A 147 -2.29 3.26 20.15
CA VAL A 147 -3.23 2.73 19.15
C VAL A 147 -2.54 1.61 18.35
N ASN A 148 -3.30 0.86 17.60
CA ASN A 148 -2.79 0.07 16.47
C ASN A 148 -3.39 0.71 15.22
N VAL A 149 -2.55 1.32 14.38
CA VAL A 149 -3.00 2.08 13.19
C VAL A 149 -2.60 1.41 11.87
N ARG A 150 -2.02 0.21 11.91
CA ARG A 150 -1.42 -0.40 10.72
C ARG A 150 -2.35 -0.39 9.51
N GLY A 151 -3.55 -0.93 9.64
CA GLY A 151 -4.57 -0.92 8.60
C GLY A 151 -5.49 0.31 8.61
N GLU A 152 -5.31 1.26 9.54
CA GLU A 152 -6.14 2.46 9.56
C GLU A 152 -5.81 3.37 8.38
N SER A 153 -6.86 3.93 7.77
CA SER A 153 -6.74 4.94 6.72
C SER A 153 -6.05 6.20 7.23
N ILE A 154 -5.12 6.72 6.46
CA ILE A 154 -4.47 8.01 6.71
C ILE A 154 -5.46 9.12 6.39
N ALA A 155 -6.06 9.75 7.40
CA ALA A 155 -7.01 10.87 7.28
C ALA A 155 -8.21 10.60 6.33
N GLY A 156 -8.68 9.37 6.24
CA GLY A 156 -9.80 9.00 5.36
C GLY A 156 -9.44 8.89 3.89
N THR A 157 -8.16 8.88 3.55
CA THR A 157 -7.66 8.59 2.19
C THR A 157 -7.68 7.08 1.91
N ASP A 158 -7.37 6.67 0.68
CA ASP A 158 -7.25 5.25 0.32
C ASP A 158 -5.93 4.62 0.79
N LEU A 159 -5.01 5.43 1.30
CA LEU A 159 -3.75 4.97 1.88
C LEU A 159 -3.94 4.57 3.33
N SER A 160 -3.38 3.43 3.72
CA SER A 160 -3.18 3.02 5.11
C SER A 160 -1.72 3.20 5.53
N PHE A 161 -1.44 3.10 6.82
CA PHE A 161 -0.06 3.12 7.31
C PHE A 161 0.76 1.94 6.78
N GLU A 162 0.12 0.80 6.51
CA GLU A 162 0.77 -0.36 5.92
C GLU A 162 1.17 -0.13 4.45
N ASP A 163 0.41 0.70 3.71
CA ASP A 163 0.69 0.98 2.30
C ASP A 163 1.91 1.88 2.08
N VAL A 164 2.23 2.73 3.06
CA VAL A 164 3.29 3.77 2.91
C VAL A 164 4.61 3.41 3.59
N VAL A 165 4.65 2.31 4.34
CA VAL A 165 5.86 1.80 4.97
C VAL A 165 6.24 0.49 4.30
N PRO A 166 7.36 0.41 3.56
CA PRO A 166 7.82 -0.84 2.98
C PRO A 166 7.98 -1.91 4.07
N PRO A 167 7.47 -3.13 3.86
CA PRO A 167 7.70 -4.24 4.77
C PRO A 167 9.20 -4.50 4.96
N GLU A 168 9.62 -4.88 6.16
CA GLU A 168 10.98 -5.36 6.38
C GLU A 168 11.17 -6.75 5.74
N PHE A 169 12.42 -7.13 5.48
CA PHE A 169 12.71 -8.39 4.79
C PHE A 169 12.06 -9.61 5.47
N ASP A 170 12.11 -9.64 6.80
CA ASP A 170 11.57 -10.73 7.60
C ASP A 170 10.04 -10.73 7.75
N ASP A 171 9.34 -9.73 7.23
CA ASP A 171 7.89 -9.63 7.33
C ASP A 171 7.14 -10.59 6.39
N GLY A 172 7.80 -11.16 5.39
CA GLY A 172 7.19 -12.07 4.44
C GLY A 172 8.14 -13.05 3.79
N THR A 173 7.66 -13.75 2.77
CA THR A 173 8.45 -14.52 1.81
C THR A 173 8.30 -13.88 0.43
N HIS A 174 9.37 -13.86 -0.35
CA HIS A 174 9.41 -13.14 -1.63
C HIS A 174 9.61 -14.13 -2.76
N HIS A 175 8.61 -14.24 -3.62
CA HIS A 175 8.62 -15.18 -4.75
C HIS A 175 8.75 -14.39 -6.05
N ARG A 176 9.77 -14.69 -6.84
CA ARG A 176 9.92 -14.08 -8.16
C ARG A 176 8.85 -14.63 -9.10
N MET A 177 8.24 -13.72 -9.87
CA MET A 177 7.31 -13.99 -10.96
C MET A 177 7.98 -13.66 -12.30
N PRO A 178 7.41 -14.08 -13.44
CA PRO A 178 7.86 -13.61 -14.75
C PRO A 178 7.87 -12.07 -14.81
N ASP A 179 8.91 -11.53 -15.43
CA ASP A 179 9.08 -10.08 -15.59
C ASP A 179 7.95 -9.51 -16.45
N GLU A 180 7.53 -8.29 -16.13
CA GLU A 180 6.50 -7.55 -16.87
C GLU A 180 6.97 -6.12 -17.16
N GLU A 181 6.28 -5.45 -18.07
CA GLU A 181 6.52 -4.05 -18.38
C GLU A 181 5.46 -3.15 -17.74
N VAL A 182 5.87 -2.05 -17.14
CA VAL A 182 4.99 -1.03 -16.59
C VAL A 182 5.32 0.30 -17.27
N GLU A 183 4.37 0.81 -18.04
CA GLU A 183 4.51 2.10 -18.76
C GLU A 183 5.78 2.21 -19.62
N GLY A 184 6.16 1.12 -20.28
CA GLY A 184 7.35 1.06 -21.14
C GLY A 184 8.65 0.79 -20.40
N ILE A 185 8.62 0.52 -19.09
CA ILE A 185 9.78 0.21 -18.26
C ILE A 185 9.74 -1.28 -17.89
N GLU A 186 10.84 -1.98 -18.16
CA GLU A 186 11.00 -3.37 -17.75
C GLU A 186 11.07 -3.49 -16.23
N THR A 187 10.29 -4.40 -15.65
CA THR A 187 10.23 -4.60 -14.21
C THR A 187 10.45 -6.06 -13.82
N PHE A 188 11.14 -6.25 -12.70
CA PHE A 188 11.05 -7.48 -11.93
C PHE A 188 9.68 -7.55 -11.26
N VAL A 189 9.07 -8.73 -11.20
CA VAL A 189 7.81 -8.93 -10.49
C VAL A 189 8.04 -9.84 -9.30
N ILE A 190 7.68 -9.37 -8.09
CA ILE A 190 7.87 -10.08 -6.83
C ILE A 190 6.53 -10.21 -6.12
N ALA A 191 6.12 -11.45 -5.82
CA ALA A 191 5.00 -11.71 -4.92
C ALA A 191 5.51 -11.86 -3.49
N MET A 192 5.13 -10.95 -2.61
CA MET A 192 5.35 -11.05 -1.18
C MET A 192 4.12 -11.67 -0.52
N ILE A 193 4.36 -12.68 0.32
CA ILE A 193 3.35 -13.30 1.16
C ILE A 193 3.67 -12.94 2.61
N PRO A 194 2.88 -12.05 3.25
CA PRO A 194 3.12 -11.62 4.62
C PRO A 194 3.06 -12.79 5.60
N LYS A 195 3.95 -12.80 6.60
CA LYS A 195 3.91 -13.76 7.71
C LYS A 195 2.72 -13.45 8.64
N PRO A 196 2.06 -14.46 9.23
CA PRO A 196 0.95 -14.22 10.16
C PRO A 196 1.31 -13.33 11.35
N SER A 197 2.58 -13.32 11.77
CA SER A 197 3.08 -12.48 12.86
C SER A 197 3.04 -10.98 12.57
N THR A 198 2.93 -10.58 11.30
CA THR A 198 2.85 -9.17 10.91
C THR A 198 1.45 -8.59 11.06
N GLU A 199 0.43 -9.44 11.23
CA GLU A 199 -0.98 -9.01 11.27
C GLU A 199 -1.38 -8.12 10.08
N SER A 200 -0.81 -8.41 8.90
CA SER A 200 -1.08 -7.67 7.67
C SER A 200 -2.55 -7.79 7.24
N GLU A 201 -3.12 -6.73 6.71
CA GLU A 201 -4.44 -6.76 6.08
C GLU A 201 -4.42 -7.45 4.71
N TYR A 202 -3.22 -7.71 4.18
CA TYR A 202 -3.03 -8.31 2.86
C TYR A 202 -2.58 -9.77 2.97
N ALA A 203 -3.18 -10.61 2.13
CA ALA A 203 -2.74 -11.99 1.95
C ALA A 203 -1.61 -12.11 0.91
N LYS A 204 -1.49 -11.13 0.01
CA LYS A 204 -0.42 -11.02 -0.99
C LYS A 204 -0.22 -9.56 -1.39
N VAL A 205 1.03 -9.18 -1.58
CA VAL A 205 1.43 -7.92 -2.22
C VAL A 205 2.31 -8.25 -3.42
N LEU A 206 2.04 -7.66 -4.59
CA LEU A 206 2.81 -7.87 -5.80
C LEU A 206 3.51 -6.56 -6.17
N PHE A 207 4.83 -6.57 -6.17
CA PHE A 207 5.67 -5.44 -6.54
C PHE A 207 6.16 -5.59 -7.97
N TYR A 208 6.05 -4.53 -8.75
CA TYR A 208 6.65 -4.35 -10.07
C TYR A 208 7.82 -3.38 -9.92
N VAL A 209 9.02 -3.90 -9.89
CA VAL A 209 10.24 -3.19 -9.50
C VAL A 209 11.04 -2.84 -10.74
N ASP A 210 11.35 -1.56 -10.94
CA ASP A 210 12.26 -1.09 -12.00
C ASP A 210 13.59 -1.85 -11.94
N LYS A 211 14.01 -2.46 -13.03
CA LYS A 211 15.22 -3.29 -13.09
C LYS A 211 16.51 -2.52 -12.91
N GLU A 212 16.52 -1.22 -13.18
CA GLU A 212 17.71 -0.38 -13.10
C GLU A 212 17.82 0.33 -11.75
N ARG A 213 16.67 0.80 -11.20
CA ARG A 213 16.61 1.69 -10.04
C ARG A 213 16.13 1.01 -8.77
N PHE A 214 15.61 -0.22 -8.87
CA PHE A 214 15.00 -0.98 -7.77
C PHE A 214 13.91 -0.21 -7.01
N VAL A 215 13.16 0.63 -7.73
CA VAL A 215 11.98 1.33 -7.22
C VAL A 215 10.72 0.57 -7.65
N PRO A 216 9.78 0.26 -6.75
CA PRO A 216 8.47 -0.25 -7.13
C PRO A 216 7.69 0.80 -7.93
N LEU A 217 7.47 0.55 -9.24
CA LEU A 217 6.67 1.41 -10.11
C LEU A 217 5.17 1.11 -9.99
N ARG A 218 4.83 -0.13 -9.64
CA ARG A 218 3.46 -0.56 -9.38
C ARG A 218 3.44 -1.53 -8.21
N THR A 219 2.40 -1.42 -7.37
CA THR A 219 2.13 -2.39 -6.30
C THR A 219 0.66 -2.77 -6.34
N ARG A 220 0.35 -4.05 -6.25
CA ARG A 220 -1.01 -4.56 -6.17
C ARG A 220 -1.22 -5.30 -4.85
N TYR A 221 -2.39 -5.13 -4.24
CA TYR A 221 -2.69 -5.64 -2.91
C TYR A 221 -3.93 -6.53 -2.92
N TRP A 222 -3.80 -7.74 -2.40
CA TRP A 222 -4.91 -8.69 -2.23
C TRP A 222 -5.25 -8.85 -0.76
N ASP A 223 -6.53 -8.70 -0.44
CA ASP A 223 -7.02 -8.89 0.93
C ASP A 223 -7.01 -10.37 1.36
N ASN A 224 -7.35 -10.64 2.63
CA ASN A 224 -7.40 -11.98 3.19
C ASN A 224 -8.48 -12.88 2.56
N LYS A 225 -9.36 -12.33 1.71
CA LYS A 225 -10.30 -13.10 0.87
C LYS A 225 -9.73 -13.36 -0.53
N ARG A 226 -8.46 -13.04 -0.77
CA ARG A 226 -7.75 -13.16 -2.05
C ARG A 226 -8.37 -12.31 -3.18
N VAL A 227 -9.00 -11.20 -2.82
CA VAL A 227 -9.53 -10.23 -3.78
C VAL A 227 -8.52 -9.12 -3.96
N LEU A 228 -8.22 -8.76 -5.22
CA LEU A 228 -7.41 -7.58 -5.53
C LEU A 228 -8.20 -6.33 -5.12
N VAL A 229 -7.67 -5.59 -4.15
CA VAL A 229 -8.41 -4.50 -3.50
C VAL A 229 -7.83 -3.12 -3.75
N LYS A 230 -6.51 -3.03 -3.94
CA LYS A 230 -5.82 -1.77 -4.19
C LYS A 230 -4.72 -1.94 -5.24
N ARG A 231 -4.40 -0.84 -5.91
CA ARG A 231 -3.23 -0.70 -6.78
C ARG A 231 -2.60 0.65 -6.54
N MET A 232 -1.29 0.66 -6.30
CA MET A 232 -0.48 1.87 -6.24
C MET A 232 0.39 1.94 -7.48
N ASP A 233 0.38 3.07 -8.15
CA ASP A 233 1.23 3.37 -9.31
C ASP A 233 2.12 4.57 -8.95
N ALA A 234 3.43 4.43 -9.05
CA ALA A 234 4.37 5.54 -9.00
C ALA A 234 4.43 6.21 -10.36
N ASP A 235 4.57 7.53 -10.39
CA ASP A 235 4.78 8.27 -11.63
C ASP A 235 6.26 8.20 -12.04
N PRO A 236 6.61 7.51 -13.13
CA PRO A 236 8.00 7.35 -13.56
C PRO A 236 8.70 8.69 -13.88
N GLU A 237 7.95 9.71 -14.31
CA GLU A 237 8.50 11.04 -14.59
C GLU A 237 8.89 11.80 -13.31
N SER A 238 8.41 11.34 -12.14
CA SER A 238 8.75 11.92 -10.84
C SER A 238 9.94 11.25 -10.16
N LEU A 239 10.54 10.23 -10.78
CA LEU A 239 11.70 9.55 -10.22
C LEU A 239 12.88 10.52 -10.06
N THR A 240 13.32 10.68 -8.82
CA THR A 240 14.40 11.59 -8.46
C THR A 240 15.55 10.82 -7.84
N ARG A 241 16.77 11.14 -8.29
CA ARG A 241 18.01 10.52 -7.84
C ARG A 241 18.65 11.36 -6.74
N TYR A 242 19.10 10.69 -5.70
CA TYR A 242 19.93 11.25 -4.62
C TYR A 242 21.22 10.45 -4.53
N ASP A 243 22.34 11.13 -4.66
CA ASP A 243 23.69 10.54 -4.52
C ASP A 243 24.24 10.81 -3.12
N GLU A 244 25.25 10.04 -2.72
CA GLU A 244 25.94 10.18 -1.44
C GLU A 244 25.01 10.14 -0.21
N VAL A 245 23.91 9.37 -0.29
CA VAL A 245 22.97 9.20 0.81
C VAL A 245 23.62 8.38 1.92
N ASP A 246 23.55 8.88 3.16
CA ASP A 246 24.06 8.18 4.35
C ASP A 246 23.49 6.76 4.45
N ASN A 247 24.33 5.80 4.81
CA ASN A 247 23.96 4.40 4.92
C ASN A 247 24.47 3.82 6.25
N LEU A 248 23.54 3.42 7.11
CA LEU A 248 23.85 2.79 8.40
C LEU A 248 24.63 1.47 8.27
N ASP A 249 24.49 0.80 7.14
CA ASP A 249 24.99 -0.55 6.91
C ASP A 249 26.32 -0.54 6.11
N GLY A 250 26.83 0.63 5.70
CA GLY A 250 28.06 0.71 4.92
C GLY A 250 28.36 2.07 4.31
N ASP A 251 28.95 2.06 3.13
CA ASP A 251 29.31 3.28 2.41
C ASP A 251 28.07 4.02 1.89
N PRO A 252 28.19 5.34 1.66
CA PRO A 252 27.11 6.11 1.03
C PRO A 252 26.67 5.50 -0.28
N ARG A 253 25.37 5.65 -0.57
CA ARG A 253 24.75 5.01 -1.75
C ARG A 253 23.90 5.99 -2.55
N THR A 254 23.59 5.59 -3.79
CA THR A 254 22.58 6.26 -4.60
C THR A 254 21.20 5.70 -4.25
N VAL A 255 20.24 6.58 -4.00
CA VAL A 255 18.83 6.23 -3.72
C VAL A 255 17.93 6.93 -4.72
N TRP A 256 16.94 6.21 -5.22
CA TRP A 256 15.89 6.74 -6.09
C TRP A 256 14.54 6.76 -5.36
N ILE A 257 13.76 7.80 -5.55
CA ILE A 257 12.42 7.93 -5.01
C ILE A 257 11.47 8.48 -6.07
N ALA A 258 10.23 7.96 -6.12
CA ALA A 258 9.15 8.60 -6.85
C ALA A 258 8.53 9.68 -5.97
N LEU A 259 8.51 10.93 -6.44
CA LEU A 259 7.90 12.04 -5.71
C LEU A 259 6.38 12.11 -5.89
N ARG A 260 5.83 11.40 -6.87
CA ARG A 260 4.38 11.31 -7.12
C ARG A 260 3.94 9.86 -7.24
N SER A 261 2.80 9.55 -6.65
CA SER A 261 2.15 8.24 -6.78
C SER A 261 0.63 8.34 -6.65
N GLU A 262 -0.08 7.34 -7.15
CA GLU A 262 -1.54 7.26 -7.04
C GLU A 262 -1.94 5.88 -6.52
N MET A 263 -2.69 5.87 -5.40
CA MET A 263 -3.38 4.68 -4.89
C MET A 263 -4.80 4.66 -5.46
N LYS A 264 -5.18 3.52 -6.04
CA LYS A 264 -6.56 3.24 -6.47
C LYS A 264 -7.18 2.19 -5.58
N ASN A 265 -8.32 2.48 -5.02
CA ASN A 265 -9.15 1.51 -4.32
C ASN A 265 -10.11 0.86 -5.32
N LEU A 266 -9.86 -0.41 -5.63
CA LEU A 266 -10.60 -1.14 -6.66
C LEU A 266 -11.98 -1.62 -6.19
N LYS A 267 -12.29 -1.50 -4.89
CA LYS A 267 -13.61 -1.81 -4.34
C LYS A 267 -14.57 -0.62 -4.42
N SER A 268 -14.08 0.57 -4.10
CA SER A 268 -14.89 1.80 -4.05
C SER A 268 -14.81 2.62 -5.34
N GLY A 269 -13.80 2.40 -6.18
CA GLY A 269 -13.48 3.26 -7.33
C GLY A 269 -12.79 4.58 -6.93
N SER A 270 -12.54 4.80 -5.63
CA SER A 270 -11.85 6.00 -5.17
C SER A 270 -10.34 5.94 -5.43
N PHE A 271 -9.70 7.10 -5.33
CA PHE A 271 -8.26 7.21 -5.50
C PHE A 271 -7.65 8.23 -4.53
N THR A 272 -6.37 8.08 -4.28
CA THR A 272 -5.56 9.05 -3.56
C THR A 272 -4.25 9.29 -4.30
N ARG A 273 -4.03 10.54 -4.74
CA ARG A 273 -2.74 11.01 -5.28
C ARG A 273 -1.91 11.54 -4.14
N LEU A 274 -0.67 11.08 -4.07
CA LEU A 274 0.35 11.53 -3.12
C LEU A 274 1.41 12.29 -3.89
N ASP A 275 1.66 13.53 -3.47
CA ASP A 275 2.71 14.40 -4.00
C ASP A 275 3.66 14.79 -2.86
N ILE A 276 4.95 14.45 -2.99
CA ILE A 276 6.01 14.91 -2.10
C ILE A 276 6.49 16.26 -2.61
N GLU A 277 6.15 17.32 -1.91
CA GLU A 277 6.41 18.70 -2.32
C GLU A 277 7.80 19.20 -1.91
N GLU A 278 8.25 18.78 -0.71
CA GLU A 278 9.58 19.06 -0.19
C GLU A 278 10.17 17.76 0.35
N PHE A 279 11.41 17.46 -0.01
CA PHE A 279 12.13 16.29 0.48
C PHE A 279 13.57 16.66 0.84
N GLU A 280 13.95 16.35 2.07
CA GLU A 280 15.31 16.50 2.57
C GLU A 280 15.86 15.12 2.93
N ALA A 281 16.91 14.69 2.23
CA ALA A 281 17.67 13.50 2.55
C ALA A 281 18.63 13.77 3.71
N ASP A 282 18.83 12.78 4.55
CA ASP A 282 19.79 12.77 5.67
C ASP A 282 19.77 13.99 6.60
N PRO A 283 18.58 14.49 6.99
CA PRO A 283 18.51 15.58 7.97
C PRO A 283 19.08 15.13 9.33
N LYS A 284 19.71 16.04 10.05
CA LYS A 284 20.29 15.77 11.37
C LYS A 284 19.20 15.57 12.44
N LEU A 285 18.50 14.42 12.37
CA LEU A 285 17.42 14.07 13.29
C LEU A 285 17.97 13.47 14.59
N ARG A 286 17.48 13.98 15.73
CA ARG A 286 17.79 13.47 17.08
C ARG A 286 16.56 12.76 17.66
N ASP A 287 16.77 11.82 18.58
CA ASP A 287 15.68 11.06 19.24
C ASP A 287 14.58 11.93 19.84
N ARG A 288 14.90 13.13 20.31
CA ARG A 288 13.91 14.08 20.84
C ARG A 288 12.84 14.50 19.81
N HIS A 289 13.14 14.41 18.49
CA HIS A 289 12.19 14.70 17.43
C HIS A 289 11.10 13.64 17.33
N PHE A 290 11.36 12.43 17.83
CA PHE A 290 10.46 11.29 17.81
C PHE A 290 9.91 10.98 19.21
N SER A 291 9.23 11.92 19.82
CA SER A 291 8.68 11.78 21.18
C SER A 291 7.21 12.17 21.24
N GLN A 292 6.48 11.61 22.20
CA GLN A 292 5.09 11.99 22.45
C GLN A 292 4.97 13.51 22.76
N ARG A 293 5.99 14.10 23.40
CA ARG A 293 6.05 15.55 23.62
C ARG A 293 6.10 16.31 22.30
N GLN A 294 6.78 15.78 21.30
CA GLN A 294 6.85 16.42 19.98
C GLN A 294 5.50 16.36 19.24
N LEU A 295 4.70 15.30 19.45
CA LEU A 295 3.34 15.24 18.90
C LEU A 295 2.45 16.38 19.40
N THR A 296 2.59 16.78 20.67
CA THR A 296 1.71 17.79 21.30
C THR A 296 2.12 19.23 21.02
N ARG A 297 3.29 19.47 20.42
CA ARG A 297 3.73 20.84 20.09
C ARG A 297 2.99 21.32 18.85
N SER A 298 2.40 22.49 18.93
CA SER A 298 2.05 23.30 17.75
C SER A 298 3.35 23.82 17.11
N HIS A 299 3.39 23.85 15.79
CA HIS A 299 4.50 24.44 15.04
C HIS A 299 4.59 25.94 15.29
#